data_9595ebac112893c521de5188b4c9f41b
#
_entry.id   9595ebac112893c521de5188b4c9f41b
#
_cell.length_a   1.000
_cell.length_b   1.000
_cell.length_c   1.000
_cell.angle_alpha   90.00
_cell.angle_beta   90.00
_cell.angle_gamma   90.00
#
_symmetry.space_group_name_H-M   'P 1'
#
loop_
_entity.id
_entity.type
_entity.pdbx_description
1 polymer ?
#
loop_
_entity_poly.entity_id
_entity_poly.type
_entity_poly.pdbx_seq_one_letter_code
_entity_poly.pdbx_strand_id
1 'polypeptide(L)'
;MASATPSYASTKETTNYARLCRLLVDVGSQVLRDKFDSIHPPAGLHGVLTKPPVHPALQNLRGRKILNPTQWAKLYPTNPLTLSSKDFDVTLLMLLLRNICGLTPPATGWDSLPPAADTSVEANIARVKYYRNHVYGHANQASVDDPTFNSYWQDISNALTGLGADAASIRKLKSESMDPVIEKHYKELLGEWKKDDESTKDKLDKIEGMLEASQFTTKATQPRPQVFSVNGALTCENAAFLTSFPRKNTKIYHNG
;
A
#
# COMPACT_ATOMS: atom_id res chain seq x y z
N MET A 1 -48.19 -17.61 13.44
CA MET A 1 -47.80 -16.42 12.64
C MET A 1 -46.36 -16.61 12.20
N ALA A 2 -46.13 -16.93 10.94
CA ALA A 2 -44.79 -17.08 10.39
C ALA A 2 -44.20 -15.67 10.20
N SER A 3 -43.14 -15.36 10.93
CA SER A 3 -42.37 -14.15 10.74
C SER A 3 -41.68 -14.20 9.38
N ALA A 4 -42.15 -13.41 8.43
CA ALA A 4 -41.48 -13.25 7.15
C ALA A 4 -40.12 -12.53 7.42
N THR A 5 -39.06 -13.28 7.29
CA THR A 5 -37.69 -12.67 7.19
C THR A 5 -37.73 -11.73 5.98
N PRO A 6 -37.29 -10.44 6.14
CA PRO A 6 -37.24 -9.55 4.99
C PRO A 6 -36.23 -10.12 4.00
N SER A 7 -36.75 -10.57 2.87
CA SER A 7 -35.94 -10.89 1.68
C SER A 7 -35.39 -9.59 1.17
N TYR A 8 -34.10 -9.33 1.43
CA TYR A 8 -33.37 -8.27 0.76
C TYR A 8 -33.21 -8.68 -0.71
N ALA A 9 -34.17 -8.26 -1.52
CA ALA A 9 -34.08 -8.45 -2.96
C ALA A 9 -32.80 -7.76 -3.45
N SER A 10 -31.92 -8.51 -4.11
CA SER A 10 -30.73 -7.95 -4.74
C SER A 10 -31.16 -6.97 -5.81
N THR A 11 -30.73 -5.72 -5.72
CA THR A 11 -30.91 -4.71 -6.76
C THR A 11 -29.73 -4.74 -7.72
N LYS A 12 -29.87 -4.09 -8.88
CA LYS A 12 -28.78 -3.97 -9.84
C LYS A 12 -27.56 -3.26 -9.23
N GLU A 13 -27.79 -2.25 -8.43
CA GLU A 13 -26.76 -1.46 -7.76
C GLU A 13 -26.02 -2.29 -6.68
N THR A 14 -26.73 -3.14 -5.94
CA THR A 14 -26.10 -4.03 -4.96
C THR A 14 -25.28 -5.13 -5.64
N THR A 15 -25.75 -5.64 -6.79
CA THR A 15 -25.01 -6.59 -7.62
C THR A 15 -23.78 -5.93 -8.24
N ASN A 16 -23.86 -4.68 -8.71
CA ASN A 16 -22.73 -3.92 -9.22
C ASN A 16 -21.65 -3.78 -8.15
N TYR A 17 -22.03 -3.39 -6.93
CA TYR A 17 -21.11 -3.31 -5.81
C TYR A 17 -20.42 -4.66 -5.54
N ALA A 18 -21.17 -5.76 -5.44
CA ALA A 18 -20.63 -7.08 -5.18
C ALA A 18 -19.68 -7.57 -6.29
N ARG A 19 -19.96 -7.23 -7.55
CA ARG A 19 -19.06 -7.53 -8.68
C ARG A 19 -17.74 -6.80 -8.58
N LEU A 20 -17.73 -5.52 -8.19
CA LEU A 20 -16.48 -4.77 -7.93
C LEU A 20 -15.69 -5.39 -6.77
N CYS A 21 -16.38 -5.77 -5.68
CA CYS A 21 -15.75 -6.48 -4.58
C CYS A 21 -15.11 -7.79 -5.06
N ARG A 22 -15.84 -8.62 -5.82
CA ARG A 22 -15.32 -9.87 -6.36
C ARG A 22 -14.11 -9.67 -7.27
N LEU A 23 -14.15 -8.68 -8.15
CA LEU A 23 -13.02 -8.35 -9.02
C LEU A 23 -11.75 -8.03 -8.23
N LEU A 24 -11.88 -7.24 -7.18
CA LEU A 24 -10.76 -6.84 -6.32
C LEU A 24 -10.27 -8.00 -5.43
N VAL A 25 -11.21 -8.80 -4.89
CA VAL A 25 -10.88 -9.92 -4.00
C VAL A 25 -10.22 -11.05 -4.78
N ASP A 26 -10.85 -11.54 -5.85
CA ASP A 26 -10.35 -12.71 -6.57
C ASP A 26 -9.18 -12.35 -7.47
N VAL A 27 -9.41 -11.45 -8.45
CA VAL A 27 -8.40 -11.13 -9.46
C VAL A 27 -7.32 -10.23 -8.88
N GLY A 28 -7.71 -9.20 -8.11
CA GLY A 28 -6.77 -8.27 -7.52
C GLY A 28 -5.76 -8.96 -6.58
N SER A 29 -6.23 -9.82 -5.68
CA SER A 29 -5.35 -10.57 -4.77
C SER A 29 -4.43 -11.51 -5.52
N GLN A 30 -4.95 -12.21 -6.54
CA GLN A 30 -4.14 -13.17 -7.30
C GLN A 30 -3.02 -12.45 -8.06
N VAL A 31 -3.35 -11.37 -8.77
CA VAL A 31 -2.35 -10.61 -9.56
C VAL A 31 -1.26 -9.99 -8.68
N LEU A 32 -1.64 -9.45 -7.52
CA LEU A 32 -0.65 -8.92 -6.57
C LEU A 32 0.26 -10.03 -6.02
N ARG A 33 -0.30 -11.22 -5.78
CA ARG A 33 0.46 -12.40 -5.36
C ARG A 33 1.40 -12.86 -6.47
N ASP A 34 0.93 -12.98 -7.69
CA ASP A 34 1.75 -13.38 -8.84
C ASP A 34 2.90 -12.38 -9.04
N LYS A 35 2.64 -11.09 -8.86
CA LYS A 35 3.68 -10.06 -8.91
C LYS A 35 4.68 -10.21 -7.77
N PHE A 36 4.23 -10.46 -6.54
CA PHE A 36 5.10 -10.70 -5.41
C PHE A 36 5.96 -11.96 -5.63
N ASP A 37 5.35 -13.06 -6.05
CA ASP A 37 6.02 -14.35 -6.29
C ASP A 37 7.00 -14.28 -7.47
N SER A 38 6.77 -13.40 -8.44
CA SER A 38 7.71 -13.16 -9.54
C SER A 38 9.00 -12.49 -9.07
N ILE A 39 8.94 -11.68 -7.99
CA ILE A 39 10.09 -11.00 -7.39
C ILE A 39 10.74 -11.89 -6.31
N HIS A 40 9.91 -12.54 -5.51
CA HIS A 40 10.31 -13.44 -4.43
C HIS A 40 9.69 -14.82 -4.62
N PRO A 41 10.31 -15.70 -5.41
CA PRO A 41 9.78 -17.03 -5.68
C PRO A 41 9.48 -17.82 -4.40
N PRO A 42 8.35 -18.55 -4.33
CA PRO A 42 7.92 -19.27 -3.13
C PRO A 42 8.97 -20.21 -2.53
N ALA A 43 9.75 -20.89 -3.38
CA ALA A 43 10.81 -21.80 -2.93
C ALA A 43 11.93 -21.11 -2.14
N GLY A 44 12.18 -19.82 -2.37
CA GLY A 44 13.19 -19.02 -1.68
C GLY A 44 12.65 -18.09 -0.60
N LEU A 45 11.34 -18.01 -0.45
CA LEU A 45 10.67 -16.99 0.33
C LEU A 45 11.15 -16.92 1.80
N HIS A 46 11.30 -18.05 2.48
CA HIS A 46 11.83 -18.08 3.84
C HIS A 46 13.22 -17.45 3.93
N GLY A 47 14.11 -17.77 2.99
CA GLY A 47 15.45 -17.19 2.94
C GLY A 47 15.44 -15.68 2.71
N VAL A 48 14.51 -15.17 1.89
CA VAL A 48 14.34 -13.74 1.67
C VAL A 48 13.86 -13.03 2.95
N LEU A 49 12.83 -13.56 3.59
CA LEU A 49 12.23 -12.93 4.77
C LEU A 49 13.14 -12.92 6.00
N THR A 50 14.07 -13.87 6.10
CA THR A 50 14.95 -14.02 7.28
C THR A 50 16.29 -13.32 7.16
N LYS A 51 16.65 -12.80 5.98
CA LYS A 51 17.96 -12.18 5.73
C LYS A 51 17.88 -10.65 5.58
N PRO A 52 18.96 -9.92 5.85
CA PRO A 52 19.08 -8.51 5.46
C PRO A 52 19.05 -8.36 3.93
N PRO A 53 18.48 -7.25 3.43
CA PRO A 53 17.93 -6.11 4.17
C PRO A 53 16.45 -6.29 4.58
N VAL A 54 15.78 -7.38 4.17
CA VAL A 54 14.35 -7.59 4.31
C VAL A 54 13.92 -7.76 5.77
N HIS A 55 14.60 -8.63 6.51
CA HIS A 55 14.21 -8.91 7.90
C HIS A 55 14.22 -7.66 8.81
N PRO A 56 15.29 -6.84 8.82
CA PRO A 56 15.28 -5.58 9.57
C PRO A 56 14.17 -4.61 9.14
N ALA A 57 13.87 -4.52 7.83
CA ALA A 57 12.78 -3.69 7.33
C ALA A 57 11.41 -4.14 7.89
N LEU A 58 11.14 -5.45 7.87
CA LEU A 58 9.90 -6.01 8.42
C LEU A 58 9.82 -5.86 9.94
N GLN A 59 10.95 -6.00 10.66
CA GLN A 59 11.02 -5.74 12.10
C GLN A 59 10.68 -4.27 12.42
N ASN A 60 11.17 -3.34 11.63
CA ASN A 60 10.83 -1.90 11.77
C ASN A 60 9.33 -1.68 11.58
N LEU A 61 8.72 -2.24 10.52
CA LEU A 61 7.28 -2.16 10.28
C LEU A 61 6.47 -2.77 11.44
N ARG A 62 6.94 -3.87 12.03
CA ARG A 62 6.32 -4.48 13.22
C ARG A 62 6.46 -3.56 14.44
N GLY A 63 7.64 -3.01 14.69
CA GLY A 63 7.89 -2.07 15.80
C GLY A 63 7.01 -0.83 15.73
N ARG A 64 6.79 -0.32 14.52
CA ARG A 64 5.85 0.78 14.23
C ARG A 64 4.37 0.36 14.23
N LYS A 65 4.05 -0.90 14.51
CA LYS A 65 2.69 -1.48 14.49
C LYS A 65 1.97 -1.40 13.13
N ILE A 66 2.70 -1.18 12.05
CA ILE A 66 2.18 -1.22 10.68
C ILE A 66 1.89 -2.67 10.28
N LEU A 67 2.77 -3.59 10.67
CA LEU A 67 2.59 -5.04 10.54
C LEU A 67 1.96 -5.57 11.82
N ASN A 68 0.73 -6.08 11.73
CA ASN A 68 0.00 -6.59 12.87
C ASN A 68 0.49 -8.00 13.28
N PRO A 69 0.16 -8.50 14.50
CA PRO A 69 0.61 -9.81 14.96
C PRO A 69 0.18 -10.97 14.07
N THR A 70 -1.02 -10.92 13.49
CA THR A 70 -1.54 -11.96 12.59
C THR A 70 -0.75 -11.99 11.29
N GLN A 71 -0.47 -10.84 10.69
CA GLN A 71 0.36 -10.70 9.51
C GLN A 71 1.80 -11.18 9.78
N TRP A 72 2.34 -10.82 10.95
CA TRP A 72 3.66 -11.30 11.35
C TRP A 72 3.72 -12.82 11.46
N ALA A 73 2.71 -13.46 12.05
CA ALA A 73 2.64 -14.91 12.16
C ALA A 73 2.56 -15.62 10.78
N LYS A 74 1.92 -14.98 9.78
CA LYS A 74 1.92 -15.49 8.40
C LYS A 74 3.30 -15.40 7.73
N LEU A 75 4.10 -14.37 8.05
CA LEU A 75 5.46 -14.22 7.52
C LEU A 75 6.48 -15.10 8.24
N TYR A 76 6.27 -15.35 9.51
CA TYR A 76 7.18 -16.15 10.36
C TYR A 76 6.39 -17.21 11.12
N PRO A 77 5.85 -18.23 10.40
CA PRO A 77 5.16 -19.35 11.05
C PRO A 77 6.13 -20.18 11.88
N THR A 78 5.62 -20.83 12.92
CA THR A 78 6.42 -21.71 13.80
C THR A 78 7.13 -22.83 13.00
N ASN A 79 6.46 -23.36 11.98
CA ASN A 79 7.06 -24.28 11.02
C ASN A 79 7.38 -23.52 9.71
N PRO A 80 8.65 -23.26 9.40
CA PRO A 80 9.02 -22.54 8.17
C PRO A 80 8.56 -23.20 6.86
N LEU A 81 8.30 -24.51 6.88
CA LEU A 81 7.84 -25.25 5.70
C LEU A 81 6.37 -24.93 5.34
N THR A 82 5.61 -24.33 6.26
CA THR A 82 4.23 -23.90 6.01
C THR A 82 4.13 -22.48 5.47
N LEU A 83 5.27 -21.77 5.36
CA LEU A 83 5.29 -20.42 4.80
C LEU A 83 4.85 -20.41 3.34
N SER A 84 3.79 -19.69 3.04
CA SER A 84 3.26 -19.60 1.69
C SER A 84 2.66 -18.20 1.43
N SER A 85 2.95 -17.62 0.28
CA SER A 85 2.32 -16.39 -0.19
C SER A 85 0.80 -16.55 -0.41
N LYS A 86 0.31 -17.79 -0.51
CA LYS A 86 -1.14 -18.09 -0.60
C LYS A 86 -1.91 -17.62 0.64
N ASP A 87 -1.25 -17.58 1.80
CA ASP A 87 -1.84 -17.14 3.06
C ASP A 87 -1.81 -15.62 3.25
N PHE A 88 -1.16 -14.90 2.33
CA PHE A 88 -1.06 -13.45 2.38
C PHE A 88 -2.31 -12.82 1.78
N ASP A 89 -3.01 -12.04 2.57
CA ASP A 89 -4.13 -11.22 2.10
C ASP A 89 -3.63 -10.01 1.29
N VAL A 90 -4.54 -9.34 0.62
CA VAL A 90 -4.22 -8.18 -0.24
C VAL A 90 -3.49 -7.08 0.52
N THR A 91 -3.84 -6.84 1.79
CA THR A 91 -3.22 -5.80 2.61
C THR A 91 -1.76 -6.13 2.88
N LEU A 92 -1.48 -7.38 3.28
CA LEU A 92 -0.11 -7.85 3.48
C LEU A 92 0.69 -7.85 2.17
N LEU A 93 0.12 -8.34 1.06
CA LEU A 93 0.77 -8.31 -0.25
C LEU A 93 1.14 -6.89 -0.67
N MET A 94 0.24 -5.92 -0.55
CA MET A 94 0.53 -4.52 -0.85
C MET A 94 1.62 -3.94 0.05
N LEU A 95 1.62 -4.29 1.34
CA LEU A 95 2.66 -3.85 2.28
C LEU A 95 4.03 -4.41 1.89
N LEU A 96 4.10 -5.69 1.52
CA LEU A 96 5.34 -6.33 1.09
C LEU A 96 5.84 -5.76 -0.24
N LEU A 97 4.98 -5.62 -1.24
CA LEU A 97 5.32 -5.04 -2.54
C LEU A 97 5.94 -3.65 -2.41
N ARG A 98 5.40 -2.81 -1.53
CA ARG A 98 5.87 -1.44 -1.31
C ARG A 98 7.19 -1.35 -0.53
N ASN A 99 7.49 -2.30 0.35
CA ASN A 99 8.58 -2.16 1.31
C ASN A 99 9.78 -3.07 1.07
N ILE A 100 9.59 -4.23 0.43
CA ILE A 100 10.67 -5.23 0.28
C ILE A 100 10.90 -5.70 -1.16
N CYS A 101 10.08 -5.27 -2.10
CA CYS A 101 10.19 -5.70 -3.51
C CYS A 101 11.00 -4.73 -4.40
N GLY A 102 11.62 -3.70 -3.83
CA GLY A 102 12.43 -2.74 -4.58
C GLY A 102 11.62 -1.84 -5.52
N LEU A 103 10.29 -1.80 -5.38
CA LEU A 103 9.43 -0.96 -6.19
C LEU A 103 9.50 0.50 -5.71
N THR A 104 9.59 1.43 -6.66
CA THR A 104 9.57 2.87 -6.37
C THR A 104 8.14 3.41 -6.42
N PRO A 105 7.75 4.31 -5.50
CA PRO A 105 6.40 4.88 -5.57
C PRO A 105 6.20 5.64 -6.88
N PRO A 106 4.97 5.62 -7.46
CA PRO A 106 4.61 6.51 -8.54
C PRO A 106 4.86 7.98 -8.18
N ALA A 107 4.94 8.88 -9.15
CA ALA A 107 5.14 10.31 -8.91
C ALA A 107 4.09 10.92 -7.95
N THR A 108 2.88 10.35 -7.91
CA THR A 108 1.79 10.73 -6.99
C THR A 108 1.86 10.04 -5.62
N GLY A 109 2.85 9.18 -5.39
CA GLY A 109 2.94 8.33 -4.20
C GLY A 109 2.02 7.10 -4.28
N TRP A 110 2.03 6.30 -3.20
CA TRP A 110 1.25 5.06 -3.11
C TRP A 110 -0.22 5.25 -2.74
N ASP A 111 -0.61 6.43 -2.29
CA ASP A 111 -1.92 6.67 -1.66
C ASP A 111 -2.84 7.55 -2.52
N SER A 112 -2.33 8.09 -3.62
CA SER A 112 -3.09 8.90 -4.57
C SER A 112 -3.27 8.16 -5.90
N LEU A 113 -4.33 8.53 -6.66
CA LEU A 113 -4.58 7.97 -7.98
C LEU A 113 -3.52 8.44 -8.98
N PRO A 114 -2.75 7.53 -9.58
CA PRO A 114 -1.80 7.88 -10.63
C PRO A 114 -2.50 8.38 -11.90
N PRO A 115 -1.87 9.28 -12.67
CA PRO A 115 -2.38 9.71 -13.98
C PRO A 115 -2.62 8.51 -14.92
N ALA A 116 -3.65 8.57 -15.75
CA ALA A 116 -3.97 7.48 -16.68
C ALA A 116 -2.82 7.12 -17.63
N ALA A 117 -1.97 8.07 -17.98
CA ALA A 117 -0.80 7.88 -18.81
C ALA A 117 0.33 7.08 -18.15
N ASP A 118 0.37 7.00 -16.80
CA ASP A 118 1.35 6.18 -16.10
C ASP A 118 0.87 4.73 -16.06
N THR A 119 1.44 3.89 -16.89
CA THR A 119 1.11 2.46 -17.01
C THR A 119 2.12 1.56 -16.31
N SER A 120 3.00 2.12 -15.47
CA SER A 120 3.98 1.35 -14.69
C SER A 120 3.30 0.33 -13.77
N VAL A 121 4.07 -0.69 -13.38
CA VAL A 121 3.61 -1.71 -12.42
C VAL A 121 3.22 -1.03 -11.09
N GLU A 122 4.03 -0.11 -10.64
CA GLU A 122 3.83 0.65 -9.42
C GLU A 122 2.55 1.48 -9.46
N ALA A 123 2.30 2.18 -10.58
CA ALA A 123 1.06 2.93 -10.77
C ALA A 123 -0.17 2.00 -10.78
N ASN A 124 -0.08 0.82 -11.40
CA ASN A 124 -1.18 -0.14 -11.40
C ASN A 124 -1.44 -0.73 -10.00
N ILE A 125 -0.41 -1.01 -9.21
CA ILE A 125 -0.57 -1.40 -7.80
C ILE A 125 -1.26 -0.28 -7.00
N ALA A 126 -0.83 0.98 -7.17
CA ALA A 126 -1.44 2.13 -6.51
C ALA A 126 -2.91 2.30 -6.92
N ARG A 127 -3.27 2.08 -8.21
CA ARG A 127 -4.67 2.09 -8.67
C ARG A 127 -5.51 1.02 -8.01
N VAL A 128 -5.02 -0.22 -7.91
CA VAL A 128 -5.73 -1.31 -7.21
C VAL A 128 -6.04 -0.90 -5.78
N LYS A 129 -5.06 -0.32 -5.05
CA LYS A 129 -5.28 0.21 -3.70
C LYS A 129 -6.32 1.32 -3.67
N TYR A 130 -6.19 2.29 -4.56
CA TYR A 130 -7.10 3.43 -4.66
C TYR A 130 -8.54 2.97 -4.86
N TYR A 131 -8.80 2.15 -5.88
CA TYR A 131 -10.15 1.67 -6.17
C TYR A 131 -10.70 0.73 -5.11
N ARG A 132 -9.87 -0.10 -4.48
CA ARG A 132 -10.31 -0.88 -3.31
C ARG A 132 -10.90 0.03 -2.22
N ASN A 133 -10.20 1.11 -1.90
CA ASN A 133 -10.64 2.04 -0.87
C ASN A 133 -11.91 2.81 -1.29
N HIS A 134 -12.03 3.18 -2.57
CA HIS A 134 -13.20 3.88 -3.11
C HIS A 134 -14.42 2.95 -3.18
N VAL A 135 -14.29 1.73 -3.68
CA VAL A 135 -15.36 0.74 -3.67
C VAL A 135 -15.85 0.51 -2.24
N TYR A 136 -14.93 0.40 -1.29
CA TYR A 136 -15.33 0.28 0.11
C TYR A 136 -16.05 1.54 0.64
N GLY A 137 -15.71 2.74 0.19
CA GLY A 137 -16.41 3.98 0.55
C GLY A 137 -17.93 3.89 0.30
N HIS A 138 -18.37 3.07 -0.66
CA HIS A 138 -19.76 2.76 -0.94
C HIS A 138 -20.36 1.64 -0.05
N ALA A 139 -19.59 1.08 0.88
CA ALA A 139 -20.01 -0.08 1.68
C ALA A 139 -21.23 0.21 2.59
N ASN A 140 -21.41 1.45 3.07
CA ASN A 140 -22.54 1.82 3.91
C ASN A 140 -23.89 1.62 3.19
N GLN A 141 -23.93 1.85 1.88
CA GLN A 141 -25.10 1.61 1.04
C GLN A 141 -25.04 0.25 0.34
N ALA A 142 -23.85 -0.36 0.30
CA ALA A 142 -23.54 -1.59 -0.45
C ALA A 142 -24.10 -1.56 -1.89
N SER A 143 -24.08 -0.38 -2.51
CA SER A 143 -24.67 -0.13 -3.83
C SER A 143 -23.81 0.82 -4.66
N VAL A 144 -23.78 0.58 -5.98
CA VAL A 144 -23.05 1.40 -6.96
C VAL A 144 -23.90 1.52 -8.21
N ASP A 145 -24.18 2.74 -8.66
CA ASP A 145 -24.93 2.99 -9.89
C ASP A 145 -24.18 2.52 -11.15
N ASP A 146 -24.89 2.38 -12.26
CA ASP A 146 -24.31 1.87 -13.51
C ASP A 146 -23.19 2.73 -14.09
N PRO A 147 -23.27 4.07 -14.13
CA PRO A 147 -22.18 4.91 -14.61
C PRO A 147 -20.90 4.72 -13.78
N THR A 148 -21.04 4.80 -12.46
CA THR A 148 -19.89 4.61 -11.52
C THR A 148 -19.32 3.19 -11.62
N PHE A 149 -20.19 2.17 -11.68
CA PHE A 149 -19.77 0.79 -11.87
C PHE A 149 -18.97 0.60 -13.15
N ASN A 150 -19.44 1.12 -14.29
CA ASN A 150 -18.73 0.94 -15.55
C ASN A 150 -17.39 1.67 -15.57
N SER A 151 -17.31 2.88 -14.99
CA SER A 151 -16.05 3.61 -14.84
C SER A 151 -15.06 2.85 -13.97
N TYR A 152 -15.45 2.46 -12.76
CA TYR A 152 -14.58 1.70 -11.84
C TYR A 152 -14.18 0.36 -12.42
N TRP A 153 -15.11 -0.35 -13.04
CA TRP A 153 -14.81 -1.64 -13.69
C TRP A 153 -13.73 -1.50 -14.74
N GLN A 154 -13.84 -0.47 -15.59
CA GLN A 154 -12.86 -0.23 -16.67
C GLN A 154 -11.48 0.08 -16.09
N ASP A 155 -11.40 0.98 -15.13
CA ASP A 155 -10.14 1.43 -14.55
C ASP A 155 -9.45 0.31 -13.77
N ILE A 156 -10.21 -0.44 -12.96
CA ILE A 156 -9.71 -1.61 -12.24
C ILE A 156 -9.24 -2.67 -13.22
N SER A 157 -10.04 -2.98 -14.26
CA SER A 157 -9.69 -3.97 -15.27
C SER A 157 -8.40 -3.61 -16.00
N ASN A 158 -8.21 -2.34 -16.37
CA ASN A 158 -7.00 -1.85 -17.01
C ASN A 158 -5.78 -2.02 -16.09
N ALA A 159 -5.91 -1.66 -14.81
CA ALA A 159 -4.83 -1.81 -13.83
C ALA A 159 -4.47 -3.30 -13.63
N LEU A 160 -5.46 -4.17 -13.47
CA LEU A 160 -5.24 -5.61 -13.28
C LEU A 160 -4.62 -6.27 -14.51
N THR A 161 -5.09 -5.91 -15.72
CA THR A 161 -4.50 -6.39 -16.98
C THR A 161 -3.06 -5.90 -17.13
N GLY A 162 -2.77 -4.65 -16.77
CA GLY A 162 -1.40 -4.10 -16.74
C GLY A 162 -0.49 -4.82 -15.73
N LEU A 163 -1.05 -5.47 -14.73
CA LEU A 163 -0.33 -6.33 -13.78
C LEU A 163 -0.23 -7.80 -14.23
N GLY A 164 -0.87 -8.17 -15.34
CA GLY A 164 -0.80 -9.52 -15.92
C GLY A 164 -2.08 -10.36 -15.79
N ALA A 165 -3.20 -9.77 -15.32
CA ALA A 165 -4.47 -10.51 -15.29
C ALA A 165 -4.99 -10.85 -16.70
N ASP A 166 -5.65 -12.00 -16.82
CA ASP A 166 -6.31 -12.36 -18.06
C ASP A 166 -7.59 -11.54 -18.28
N ALA A 167 -7.58 -10.75 -19.35
CA ALA A 167 -8.71 -9.89 -19.72
C ALA A 167 -9.99 -10.68 -20.04
N ALA A 168 -9.88 -11.95 -20.51
CA ALA A 168 -11.06 -12.76 -20.78
C ALA A 168 -11.74 -13.19 -19.49
N SER A 169 -10.99 -13.58 -18.47
CA SER A 169 -11.49 -13.90 -17.14
C SER A 169 -12.19 -12.69 -16.49
N ILE A 170 -11.60 -11.48 -16.60
CA ILE A 170 -12.23 -10.26 -16.10
C ILE A 170 -13.57 -9.98 -16.80
N ARG A 171 -13.61 -10.10 -18.13
CA ARG A 171 -14.87 -9.92 -18.89
C ARG A 171 -15.95 -10.92 -18.49
N LYS A 172 -15.57 -12.18 -18.27
CA LYS A 172 -16.49 -13.22 -17.83
C LYS A 172 -17.10 -12.88 -16.46
N LEU A 173 -16.27 -12.43 -15.50
CA LEU A 173 -16.74 -12.00 -14.18
C LEU A 173 -17.78 -10.87 -14.24
N LYS A 174 -17.69 -9.96 -15.22
CA LYS A 174 -18.63 -8.84 -15.37
C LYS A 174 -20.07 -9.31 -15.66
N SER A 175 -20.22 -10.41 -16.38
CA SER A 175 -21.51 -10.93 -16.83
C SER A 175 -22.02 -12.16 -16.05
N GLU A 176 -21.18 -12.79 -15.24
CA GLU A 176 -21.58 -13.94 -14.44
C GLU A 176 -22.73 -13.61 -13.48
N SER A 177 -23.64 -14.61 -13.31
CA SER A 177 -24.68 -14.52 -12.30
C SER A 177 -24.07 -14.46 -10.90
N MET A 178 -24.63 -13.59 -10.06
CA MET A 178 -24.25 -13.46 -8.65
C MET A 178 -25.39 -13.97 -7.77
N ASP A 179 -25.09 -14.98 -6.97
CA ASP A 179 -25.99 -15.45 -5.93
C ASP A 179 -25.94 -14.50 -4.72
N PRO A 180 -27.06 -14.18 -4.05
CA PRO A 180 -27.08 -13.31 -2.87
C PRO A 180 -26.14 -13.73 -1.73
N VAL A 181 -25.90 -15.04 -1.55
CA VAL A 181 -24.94 -15.54 -0.56
C VAL A 181 -23.52 -15.19 -0.97
N ILE A 182 -23.20 -15.32 -2.24
CA ILE A 182 -21.92 -14.93 -2.81
C ILE A 182 -21.72 -13.41 -2.72
N GLU A 183 -22.73 -12.62 -3.01
CA GLU A 183 -22.70 -11.16 -2.85
C GLU A 183 -22.32 -10.76 -1.41
N LYS A 184 -22.97 -11.36 -0.42
CA LYS A 184 -22.71 -11.11 0.98
C LYS A 184 -21.27 -11.44 1.35
N HIS A 185 -20.77 -12.59 0.92
CA HIS A 185 -19.41 -13.04 1.18
C HIS A 185 -18.34 -12.04 0.69
N TYR A 186 -18.45 -11.58 -0.55
CA TYR A 186 -17.46 -10.61 -1.09
C TYR A 186 -17.53 -9.24 -0.40
N LYS A 187 -18.73 -8.81 0.00
CA LYS A 187 -18.92 -7.58 0.77
C LYS A 187 -18.20 -7.66 2.14
N GLU A 188 -18.33 -8.80 2.82
CA GLU A 188 -17.70 -9.06 4.11
C GLU A 188 -16.16 -9.08 3.99
N LEU A 189 -15.63 -9.82 3.02
CA LEU A 189 -14.18 -9.91 2.78
C LEU A 189 -13.55 -8.54 2.49
N LEU A 190 -14.17 -7.74 1.64
CA LEU A 190 -13.67 -6.39 1.35
C LEU A 190 -13.73 -5.50 2.60
N GLY A 191 -14.76 -5.65 3.42
CA GLY A 191 -14.92 -4.94 4.70
C GLY A 191 -13.83 -5.28 5.72
N GLU A 192 -13.43 -6.54 5.82
CA GLU A 192 -12.33 -6.98 6.69
C GLU A 192 -11.00 -6.35 6.27
N TRP A 193 -10.70 -6.35 5.00
CA TRP A 193 -9.45 -5.77 4.47
C TRP A 193 -9.32 -4.27 4.73
N LYS A 194 -10.43 -3.54 4.71
CA LYS A 194 -10.40 -2.11 5.02
C LYS A 194 -10.13 -1.84 6.49
N LYS A 195 -10.73 -2.60 7.40
CA LYS A 195 -10.47 -2.43 8.84
C LYS A 195 -8.98 -2.54 9.15
N ASP A 196 -8.29 -3.47 8.49
CA ASP A 196 -6.84 -3.65 8.63
C ASP A 196 -6.06 -2.42 8.10
N ASP A 197 -6.49 -1.85 6.98
CA ASP A 197 -5.82 -0.69 6.36
C ASP A 197 -6.07 0.61 7.15
N GLU A 198 -7.28 0.86 7.63
CA GLU A 198 -7.61 2.02 8.50
C GLU A 198 -6.83 1.96 9.81
N SER A 199 -6.80 0.81 10.46
CA SER A 199 -6.00 0.62 11.68
C SER A 199 -4.51 0.91 11.44
N THR A 200 -4.01 0.65 10.25
CA THR A 200 -2.62 0.93 9.86
C THR A 200 -2.41 2.42 9.58
N LYS A 201 -3.34 3.05 8.89
CA LYS A 201 -3.30 4.49 8.57
C LYS A 201 -3.36 5.34 9.84
N ASP A 202 -4.31 5.09 10.74
CA ASP A 202 -4.45 5.81 12.01
C ASP A 202 -3.16 5.74 12.85
N LYS A 203 -2.47 4.60 12.80
CA LYS A 203 -1.18 4.43 13.49
C LYS A 203 -0.07 5.23 12.84
N LEU A 204 -0.04 5.32 11.51
CA LEU A 204 0.92 6.14 10.77
C LEU A 204 0.71 7.62 11.06
N ASP A 205 -0.51 8.12 10.91
CA ASP A 205 -0.88 9.52 11.17
C ASP A 205 -0.52 9.92 12.63
N LYS A 206 -0.75 9.02 13.58
CA LYS A 206 -0.36 9.24 14.98
C LYS A 206 1.15 9.29 15.18
N ILE A 207 1.91 8.48 14.48
CA ILE A 207 3.39 8.47 14.54
C ILE A 207 3.95 9.73 13.90
N GLU A 208 3.41 10.16 12.76
CA GLU A 208 3.80 11.41 12.09
C GLU A 208 3.53 12.61 12.99
N GLY A 209 2.36 12.70 13.60
CA GLY A 209 2.05 13.74 14.58
C GLY A 209 2.99 13.75 15.80
N MET A 210 3.41 12.59 16.31
CA MET A 210 4.38 12.50 17.39
C MET A 210 5.79 12.94 16.96
N LEU A 211 6.22 12.65 15.73
CA LEU A 211 7.50 13.09 15.17
C LEU A 211 7.52 14.60 14.98
N GLU A 212 6.46 15.19 14.46
CA GLU A 212 6.32 16.64 14.34
C GLU A 212 6.37 17.33 15.71
N ALA A 213 5.62 16.84 16.70
CA ALA A 213 5.65 17.37 18.06
C ALA A 213 7.05 17.27 18.70
N SER A 214 7.79 16.18 18.46
CA SER A 214 9.17 16.00 18.93
C SER A 214 10.14 16.98 18.29
N GLN A 215 9.98 17.30 17.01
CA GLN A 215 10.82 18.30 16.32
C GLN A 215 10.56 19.73 16.82
N PHE A 216 9.32 20.06 17.18
CA PHE A 216 8.99 21.35 17.80
C PHE A 216 9.64 21.49 19.19
N THR A 217 9.65 20.43 20.00
CA THR A 217 10.29 20.44 21.32
C THR A 217 11.81 20.60 21.23
N THR A 218 12.44 19.98 20.23
CA THR A 218 13.90 20.09 20.03
C THR A 218 14.31 21.50 19.57
N LYS A 219 13.48 22.17 18.77
CA LYS A 219 13.71 23.58 18.38
C LYS A 219 13.51 24.56 19.53
N ALA A 220 12.62 24.27 20.47
CA ALA A 220 12.34 25.12 21.63
C ALA A 220 13.45 25.04 22.71
N THR A 221 14.28 23.99 22.69
CA THR A 221 15.33 23.75 23.68
C THR A 221 16.73 24.21 23.24
N GLN A 222 16.85 24.86 22.08
CA GLN A 222 18.13 25.52 21.75
C GLN A 222 18.27 26.78 22.60
N PRO A 223 19.32 26.89 23.46
CA PRO A 223 19.54 28.08 24.23
C PRO A 223 19.77 29.25 23.27
N ARG A 224 19.01 30.35 23.47
CA ARG A 224 19.27 31.60 22.77
C ARG A 224 20.75 31.95 22.97
N PRO A 225 21.50 32.30 21.90
CA PRO A 225 22.85 32.82 22.08
C PRO A 225 22.75 34.07 22.98
N GLN A 226 23.36 34.01 24.16
CA GLN A 226 23.48 35.16 25.02
C GLN A 226 24.41 36.12 24.33
N VAL A 227 23.89 37.25 23.88
CA VAL A 227 24.68 38.36 23.40
C VAL A 227 25.25 39.04 24.64
N PHE A 228 26.50 38.71 25.00
CA PHE A 228 27.24 39.47 25.96
C PHE A 228 27.69 40.78 25.28
N SER A 229 27.08 41.90 25.64
CA SER A 229 27.56 43.22 25.28
C SER A 229 28.78 43.51 26.11
N VAL A 230 29.96 43.33 25.54
CA VAL A 230 31.22 43.87 26.10
C VAL A 230 31.52 45.15 25.37
N ASN A 231 31.45 46.27 26.10
CA ASN A 231 31.95 47.56 25.64
C ASN A 231 33.43 47.45 25.27
N GLY A 232 33.76 47.72 24.03
CA GLY A 232 35.11 48.00 23.59
C GLY A 232 35.65 47.13 22.46
N ALA A 233 35.85 47.80 21.32
CA ALA A 233 36.73 47.46 20.21
C ALA A 233 36.41 46.24 19.35
N LEU A 234 35.98 46.55 18.14
CA LEU A 234 35.94 45.65 16.97
C LEU A 234 37.36 45.25 16.58
N THR A 235 37.66 43.95 16.63
CA THR A 235 38.66 43.36 15.75
C THR A 235 38.02 42.15 15.09
N CYS A 236 37.84 42.24 13.77
CA CYS A 236 37.49 41.12 12.93
C CYS A 236 38.70 40.20 12.80
N GLU A 237 38.62 38.99 13.35
CA GLU A 237 39.48 37.90 12.89
C GLU A 237 38.62 36.76 12.33
N ASN A 238 38.89 36.50 11.06
CA ASN A 238 38.32 35.41 10.25
C ASN A 238 38.74 34.06 10.83
N ALA A 239 37.75 33.20 11.12
CA ALA A 239 37.98 31.77 11.20
C ALA A 239 37.07 31.07 10.21
N ALA A 240 37.58 30.89 9.01
CA ALA A 240 37.01 30.00 8.00
C ALA A 240 37.31 28.55 8.40
N PHE A 241 36.27 27.80 8.78
CA PHE A 241 36.36 26.35 8.78
C PHE A 241 35.85 25.83 7.45
N LEU A 242 36.78 25.59 6.54
CA LEU A 242 36.60 24.84 5.32
C LEU A 242 36.53 23.35 5.66
N THR A 243 35.35 22.73 5.58
CA THR A 243 35.27 21.28 5.43
C THR A 243 35.25 20.95 3.95
N SER A 244 36.40 20.47 3.49
CA SER A 244 36.66 19.99 2.13
C SER A 244 35.93 18.66 1.87
N PHE A 245 35.02 18.65 0.89
CA PHE A 245 34.59 17.41 0.23
C PHE A 245 35.46 17.18 -1.02
N PRO A 246 35.96 15.97 -1.26
CA PRO A 246 36.75 15.70 -2.46
C PRO A 246 35.79 15.55 -3.67
N ARG A 247 35.98 16.42 -4.67
CA ARG A 247 35.41 16.27 -5.99
C ARG A 247 36.10 15.10 -6.70
N LYS A 248 35.36 14.08 -7.08
CA LYS A 248 35.84 13.07 -8.03
C LYS A 248 35.86 13.66 -9.44
N ASN A 249 37.07 13.79 -10.00
CA ASN A 249 37.32 14.12 -11.39
C ASN A 249 36.85 12.99 -12.30
N THR A 250 35.88 13.25 -13.16
CA THR A 250 35.57 12.40 -14.30
C THR A 250 36.41 12.88 -15.49
N LYS A 251 37.44 12.13 -15.84
CA LYS A 251 38.19 12.32 -17.09
C LYS A 251 37.34 11.84 -18.27
N ILE A 252 37.01 12.76 -19.15
CA ILE A 252 36.48 12.48 -20.48
C ILE A 252 37.68 12.12 -21.36
N TYR A 253 37.71 10.90 -21.87
CA TYR A 253 38.57 10.51 -22.98
C TYR A 253 37.78 10.65 -24.29
N HIS A 254 38.18 11.60 -25.13
CA HIS A 254 37.98 11.61 -26.58
C HIS A 254 39.09 10.78 -27.17
N ASN A 255 38.76 9.78 -27.98
CA ASN A 255 39.53 9.28 -29.14
C ASN A 255 38.50 8.63 -30.09
N GLY A 256 38.50 9.06 -31.31
CA GLY A 256 39.17 8.71 -32.51
C GLY A 256 38.31 7.85 -33.36
#